data_57cfd4e2b127c5c01ce5474e1488d4e8
#
_entry.id   57cfd4e2b127c5c01ce5474e1488d4e8
#
_cell.length_a   1.000
_cell.length_b   1.000
_cell.length_c   1.000
_cell.angle_alpha   90.00
_cell.angle_beta   90.00
_cell.angle_gamma   90.00
#
_symmetry.space_group_name_H-M   'P 1'
#
loop_
_entity.id
_entity.type
_entity.pdbx_description
1 polymer ?
#
loop_
_entity_poly.entity_id
_entity_poly.type
_entity_poly.pdbx_seq_one_letter_code
_entity_poly.pdbx_strand_id
1 'polypeptide(L)'
;MLKAGIVGLPNVGKSTLFNALVANAQAQAANFPFCTIEPNVGTVAVPDPRLDQLTELSNSQDTIPTRMEFVDIAGLVKGASQGEGLGNKFLANIREVDAIVHVIRCFEDDDVIHVSGSVGPSRDAEVINIELGLADLAQIEKRRERLKKQMRTSKDAQVEDAALERIQAVLEQGGAARSVDLSDEEAAMIKPLGLLTAKPIIYATNVSEEDLAEGNGYCEEVIELAAKEAAETVRISAQVEAELIELGEDERSDYLEGLGVSEGGLQSLIQATYRLLGLRTYFTTGEKETRAWTFKAGMTAPQAAGVIHTDFERGFIRAQTIGWEKLLEAGSLSEARNKGWLRSEGKEYVVAEGDVMEFLFNV
;
A
#
# COMPACT_ATOMS: atom_id res chain seq x y z
N MET A 1 9.91 4.38 -6.09
CA MET A 1 9.27 3.48 -5.12
C MET A 1 7.81 3.89 -5.02
N LEU A 2 6.86 2.96 -4.80
CA LEU A 2 5.45 3.33 -4.62
C LEU A 2 5.24 3.88 -3.20
N LYS A 3 4.35 4.87 -3.09
CA LYS A 3 4.13 5.64 -1.86
C LYS A 3 2.69 5.49 -1.38
N ALA A 4 2.51 5.29 -0.08
CA ALA A 4 1.21 5.36 0.57
C ALA A 4 1.15 6.62 1.45
N GLY A 5 0.11 7.42 1.28
CA GLY A 5 -0.12 8.62 2.09
C GLY A 5 -0.99 8.32 3.30
N ILE A 6 -0.50 8.63 4.49
CA ILE A 6 -1.28 8.50 5.72
C ILE A 6 -2.07 9.79 5.93
N VAL A 7 -3.38 9.68 5.95
CA VAL A 7 -4.32 10.78 6.16
C VAL A 7 -5.22 10.52 7.37
N GLY A 8 -5.81 11.55 7.91
CA GLY A 8 -6.76 11.44 9.02
C GLY A 8 -7.03 12.81 9.62
N LEU A 9 -8.12 12.92 10.35
CA LEU A 9 -8.45 14.12 11.13
C LEU A 9 -7.39 14.35 12.24
N PRO A 10 -7.31 15.55 12.83
CA PRO A 10 -6.48 15.76 13.99
C PRO A 10 -6.87 14.83 15.17
N ASN A 11 -5.89 14.41 15.95
CA ASN A 11 -6.06 13.60 17.16
C ASN A 11 -6.67 12.21 16.96
N VAL A 12 -6.48 11.60 15.77
CA VAL A 12 -6.90 10.21 15.48
C VAL A 12 -5.77 9.18 15.68
N GLY A 13 -4.58 9.61 16.13
CA GLY A 13 -3.41 8.73 16.29
C GLY A 13 -2.49 8.68 15.07
N LYS A 14 -2.75 9.49 14.02
CA LYS A 14 -1.99 9.49 12.75
C LYS A 14 -0.48 9.69 12.96
N SER A 15 -0.07 10.71 13.71
CA SER A 15 1.35 11.00 13.96
C SER A 15 2.01 9.96 14.84
N THR A 16 1.30 9.38 15.80
CA THR A 16 1.79 8.26 16.62
C THR A 16 2.08 7.05 15.74
N LEU A 17 1.14 6.69 14.86
CA LEU A 17 1.30 5.59 13.90
C LEU A 17 2.47 5.85 12.95
N PHE A 18 2.59 7.05 12.39
CA PHE A 18 3.70 7.38 11.49
C PHE A 18 5.05 7.32 12.21
N ASN A 19 5.13 7.83 13.44
CA ASN A 19 6.34 7.75 14.25
C ASN A 19 6.72 6.28 14.55
N ALA A 20 5.74 5.42 14.83
CA ALA A 20 5.96 4.00 15.01
C ALA A 20 6.51 3.33 13.72
N LEU A 21 5.96 3.68 12.54
CA LEU A 21 6.48 3.23 11.25
C LEU A 21 7.94 3.65 11.04
N VAL A 22 8.26 4.91 11.30
CA VAL A 22 9.63 5.44 11.13
C VAL A 22 10.61 4.82 12.12
N ALA A 23 10.21 4.67 13.38
CA ALA A 23 11.06 4.07 14.40
C ALA A 23 11.34 2.57 14.10
N ASN A 24 10.34 1.82 13.65
CA ASN A 24 10.52 0.45 13.19
C ASN A 24 11.48 0.39 11.97
N ALA A 25 11.33 1.30 11.03
CA ALA A 25 12.25 1.42 9.89
C ALA A 25 13.69 1.72 10.33
N GLN A 26 13.89 2.58 11.32
CA GLN A 26 15.21 2.93 11.85
C GLN A 26 15.86 1.76 12.61
N ALA A 27 15.09 1.03 13.41
CA ALA A 27 15.57 -0.16 14.10
C ALA A 27 16.06 -1.23 13.09
N GLN A 28 15.34 -1.41 12.00
CA GLN A 28 15.74 -2.30 10.90
C GLN A 28 16.90 -1.75 10.07
N ALA A 29 17.00 -0.41 9.93
CA ALA A 29 18.05 0.25 9.15
C ALA A 29 19.43 0.20 9.80
N ALA A 30 19.53 -0.05 11.11
CA ALA A 30 20.82 -0.28 11.77
C ALA A 30 21.61 -1.44 11.13
N ASN A 31 20.92 -2.33 10.43
CA ASN A 31 21.50 -3.45 9.68
C ASN A 31 21.74 -3.14 8.19
N PHE A 32 21.30 -1.97 7.67
CA PHE A 32 21.41 -1.64 6.23
C PHE A 32 21.79 -0.16 6.01
N PRO A 33 22.97 0.15 5.45
CA PRO A 33 23.34 1.51 5.08
C PRO A 33 22.49 2.00 3.91
N PHE A 34 22.11 3.28 3.89
CA PHE A 34 21.35 4.03 2.86
C PHE A 34 19.84 4.26 3.08
N CYS A 35 19.36 4.40 4.33
CA CYS A 35 18.04 4.99 4.55
C CYS A 35 18.15 6.51 4.52
N THR A 36 17.63 7.15 3.48
CA THR A 36 17.45 8.62 3.45
C THR A 36 16.27 8.98 4.35
N ILE A 37 16.50 9.80 5.36
CA ILE A 37 15.45 10.33 6.22
C ILE A 37 15.01 11.66 5.60
N GLU A 38 13.91 11.63 4.87
CA GLU A 38 13.22 12.86 4.47
C GLU A 38 12.16 13.19 5.53
N PRO A 39 11.96 14.47 5.87
CA PRO A 39 10.88 14.86 6.77
C PRO A 39 9.53 14.35 6.23
N ASN A 40 8.75 13.69 7.08
CA ASN A 40 7.43 13.12 6.74
C ASN A 40 7.43 11.97 5.71
N VAL A 41 8.56 11.34 5.41
CA VAL A 41 8.65 10.13 4.59
C VAL A 41 9.36 9.03 5.37
N GLY A 42 8.68 7.91 5.55
CA GLY A 42 9.23 6.69 6.18
C GLY A 42 9.37 5.57 5.15
N THR A 43 10.59 5.07 4.96
CA THR A 43 10.83 3.88 4.13
C THR A 43 10.87 2.66 5.03
N VAL A 44 9.90 1.76 4.90
CA VAL A 44 9.76 0.57 5.73
C VAL A 44 10.00 -0.70 4.95
N ALA A 45 10.55 -1.73 5.59
CA ALA A 45 10.59 -3.07 5.03
C ALA A 45 9.18 -3.68 5.03
N VAL A 46 8.86 -4.44 3.99
CA VAL A 46 7.63 -5.24 3.94
C VAL A 46 7.91 -6.56 4.66
N PRO A 47 7.21 -6.84 5.77
CA PRO A 47 7.39 -8.09 6.51
C PRO A 47 7.02 -9.28 5.64
N ASP A 48 7.93 -10.25 5.52
CA ASP A 48 7.71 -11.45 4.74
C ASP A 48 8.45 -12.65 5.37
N PRO A 49 7.76 -13.53 6.10
CA PRO A 49 8.40 -14.65 6.79
C PRO A 49 9.03 -15.67 5.83
N ARG A 50 8.63 -15.68 4.56
CA ARG A 50 9.22 -16.54 3.54
C ARG A 50 10.69 -16.19 3.26
N LEU A 51 11.02 -14.90 3.39
CA LEU A 51 12.37 -14.40 3.16
C LEU A 51 13.37 -15.00 4.17
N ASP A 52 12.99 -15.03 5.45
CA ASP A 52 13.82 -15.58 6.51
C ASP A 52 14.01 -17.09 6.34
N GLN A 53 12.95 -17.82 6.02
CA GLN A 53 12.99 -19.25 5.73
C GLN A 53 13.91 -19.60 4.55
N LEU A 54 13.85 -18.79 3.47
CA LEU A 54 14.73 -18.96 2.31
C LEU A 54 16.19 -18.58 2.61
N THR A 55 16.40 -17.58 3.47
CA THR A 55 17.73 -17.20 3.96
C THR A 55 18.37 -18.34 4.75
N GLU A 56 17.62 -18.94 5.66
CA GLU A 56 18.07 -20.09 6.47
C GLU A 56 18.37 -21.29 5.57
N LEU A 57 17.47 -21.63 4.65
CA LEU A 57 17.64 -22.73 3.70
C LEU A 57 18.94 -22.60 2.87
N SER A 58 19.25 -21.41 2.42
CA SER A 58 20.42 -21.14 1.54
C SER A 58 21.67 -20.77 2.32
N ASN A 59 21.61 -20.69 3.66
CA ASN A 59 22.68 -20.17 4.53
C ASN A 59 23.22 -18.83 4.02
N SER A 60 22.33 -17.93 3.61
CA SER A 60 22.71 -16.65 3.02
C SER A 60 23.38 -15.73 4.05
N GLN A 61 24.38 -14.98 3.60
CA GLN A 61 25.08 -14.01 4.44
C GLN A 61 24.22 -12.76 4.70
N ASP A 62 23.43 -12.33 3.69
CA ASP A 62 22.61 -11.15 3.75
C ASP A 62 21.14 -11.49 3.43
N THR A 63 20.22 -10.84 4.16
CA THR A 63 18.77 -10.93 3.95
C THR A 63 18.24 -9.56 3.56
N ILE A 64 17.69 -9.41 2.34
CA ILE A 64 17.29 -8.11 1.82
C ILE A 64 15.77 -8.09 1.53
N PRO A 65 14.96 -7.45 2.39
CA PRO A 65 13.52 -7.35 2.20
C PRO A 65 13.14 -6.34 1.11
N THR A 66 11.92 -6.45 0.59
CA THR A 66 11.30 -5.38 -0.18
C THR A 66 11.00 -4.18 0.71
N ARG A 67 10.84 -3.00 0.10
CA ARG A 67 10.55 -1.76 0.84
C ARG A 67 9.47 -0.96 0.16
N MET A 68 8.73 -0.19 0.96
CA MET A 68 7.76 0.79 0.49
C MET A 68 7.87 2.09 1.30
N GLU A 69 7.33 3.17 0.75
CA GLU A 69 7.34 4.48 1.40
C GLU A 69 5.96 4.82 1.95
N PHE A 70 5.95 5.30 3.20
CA PHE A 70 4.80 5.96 3.81
C PHE A 70 5.09 7.44 3.96
N VAL A 71 4.09 8.26 3.64
CA VAL A 71 4.19 9.72 3.72
C VAL A 71 3.18 10.24 4.74
N ASP A 72 3.65 10.95 5.78
CA ASP A 72 2.74 11.63 6.69
C ASP A 72 2.17 12.87 6.00
N ILE A 73 0.90 12.83 5.67
CA ILE A 73 0.19 13.95 5.09
C ILE A 73 -0.50 14.71 6.21
N ALA A 74 -0.12 15.97 6.40
CA ALA A 74 -0.66 16.82 7.46
C ALA A 74 -2.19 16.80 7.46
N GLY A 75 -2.80 16.70 8.66
CA GLY A 75 -4.23 16.50 8.83
C GLY A 75 -5.09 17.56 8.13
N LEU A 76 -6.21 17.13 7.61
CA LEU A 76 -7.20 17.95 6.92
C LEU A 76 -8.04 18.72 7.94
N VAL A 77 -8.27 20.01 7.68
CA VAL A 77 -9.30 20.80 8.34
C VAL A 77 -10.46 20.98 7.35
N LYS A 78 -11.69 20.85 7.81
CA LYS A 78 -12.90 21.03 7.00
C LYS A 78 -12.84 22.32 6.18
N GLY A 79 -13.18 22.24 4.88
CA GLY A 79 -13.12 23.38 3.96
C GLY A 79 -11.80 23.51 3.18
N ALA A 80 -10.99 22.46 3.16
CA ALA A 80 -9.70 22.45 2.47
C ALA A 80 -9.79 22.63 0.96
N SER A 81 -10.86 22.16 0.35
CA SER A 81 -11.12 22.26 -1.09
C SER A 81 -11.51 23.69 -1.51
N GLN A 82 -11.99 24.50 -0.59
CA GLN A 82 -12.44 25.89 -0.83
C GLN A 82 -11.44 26.95 -0.31
N GLY A 83 -10.40 26.53 0.43
CA GLY A 83 -9.50 27.43 1.15
C GLY A 83 -8.19 27.71 0.42
N GLU A 84 -7.63 28.90 0.70
CA GLU A 84 -6.26 29.25 0.37
C GLU A 84 -5.29 28.62 1.40
N GLY A 85 -4.19 28.04 0.93
CA GLY A 85 -3.07 27.65 1.80
C GLY A 85 -3.00 26.15 2.17
N LEU A 86 -3.29 25.78 3.41
CA LEU A 86 -3.04 24.43 3.95
C LEU A 86 -3.83 23.32 3.24
N GLY A 87 -5.08 23.57 2.86
CA GLY A 87 -5.92 22.61 2.16
C GLY A 87 -5.39 22.24 0.77
N ASN A 88 -4.95 23.23 -0.01
CA ASN A 88 -4.35 22.98 -1.31
C ASN A 88 -3.05 22.19 -1.21
N LYS A 89 -2.25 22.41 -0.16
CA LYS A 89 -1.03 21.64 0.12
C LYS A 89 -1.36 20.19 0.48
N PHE A 90 -2.39 19.97 1.29
CA PHE A 90 -2.89 18.63 1.62
C PHE A 90 -3.29 17.85 0.35
N LEU A 91 -4.14 18.45 -0.50
CA LEU A 91 -4.57 17.81 -1.75
C LEU A 91 -3.39 17.57 -2.72
N ALA A 92 -2.40 18.47 -2.76
CA ALA A 92 -1.20 18.27 -3.56
C ALA A 92 -0.38 17.07 -3.07
N ASN A 93 -0.18 16.92 -1.77
CA ASN A 93 0.54 15.79 -1.20
C ASN A 93 -0.18 14.46 -1.48
N ILE A 94 -1.53 14.43 -1.41
CA ILE A 94 -2.28 13.22 -1.77
C ILE A 94 -2.11 12.88 -3.25
N ARG A 95 -1.95 13.86 -4.16
CA ARG A 95 -1.70 13.58 -5.58
C ARG A 95 -0.40 12.83 -5.83
N GLU A 96 0.62 13.06 -4.99
CA GLU A 96 1.96 12.48 -5.14
C GLU A 96 2.08 11.04 -4.65
N VAL A 97 1.09 10.52 -3.92
CA VAL A 97 1.09 9.14 -3.42
C VAL A 97 0.25 8.21 -4.30
N ASP A 98 0.52 6.92 -4.23
CA ASP A 98 -0.14 5.89 -5.05
C ASP A 98 -1.35 5.26 -4.36
N ALA A 99 -1.39 5.25 -3.03
CA ALA A 99 -2.49 4.77 -2.21
C ALA A 99 -2.71 5.67 -1.00
N ILE A 100 -3.89 5.56 -0.38
CA ILE A 100 -4.27 6.30 0.82
C ILE A 100 -4.46 5.31 1.97
N VAL A 101 -3.80 5.58 3.11
CA VAL A 101 -4.08 4.97 4.40
C VAL A 101 -4.85 5.99 5.23
N HIS A 102 -6.12 5.77 5.39
CA HIS A 102 -7.01 6.67 6.13
C HIS A 102 -7.15 6.19 7.57
N VAL A 103 -6.49 6.86 8.50
CA VAL A 103 -6.54 6.56 9.94
C VAL A 103 -7.81 7.14 10.52
N ILE A 104 -8.62 6.28 11.14
CA ILE A 104 -9.90 6.63 11.75
C ILE A 104 -9.85 6.27 13.24
N ARG A 105 -10.24 7.21 14.08
CA ARG A 105 -10.33 7.01 15.53
C ARG A 105 -11.55 6.13 15.86
N CYS A 106 -11.29 4.97 16.45
CA CYS A 106 -12.29 3.98 16.88
C CYS A 106 -12.17 3.68 18.39
N PHE A 107 -11.81 4.68 19.19
CA PHE A 107 -11.69 4.59 20.64
C PHE A 107 -12.14 5.88 21.31
N GLU A 108 -12.60 5.80 22.56
CA GLU A 108 -12.89 6.96 23.41
C GLU A 108 -11.72 7.20 24.35
N ASP A 109 -11.39 8.46 24.56
CA ASP A 109 -10.34 8.90 25.48
C ASP A 109 -10.65 10.34 25.88
N ASP A 110 -10.89 10.56 27.17
CA ASP A 110 -11.26 11.86 27.73
C ASP A 110 -10.10 12.86 27.70
N ASP A 111 -8.86 12.38 27.68
CA ASP A 111 -7.65 13.21 27.63
C ASP A 111 -7.33 13.67 26.18
N VAL A 112 -7.93 13.03 25.17
CA VAL A 112 -7.71 13.34 23.76
C VAL A 112 -8.96 13.97 23.14
N ILE A 113 -8.95 15.31 23.02
CA ILE A 113 -10.08 16.07 22.49
C ILE A 113 -10.34 15.69 21.02
N HIS A 114 -11.60 15.29 20.72
CA HIS A 114 -12.04 15.05 19.36
C HIS A 114 -12.46 16.37 18.68
N VAL A 115 -12.03 16.58 17.41
CA VAL A 115 -12.31 17.85 16.68
C VAL A 115 -13.80 18.12 16.45
N SER A 116 -14.64 17.08 16.43
CA SER A 116 -16.10 17.18 16.29
C SER A 116 -16.83 17.08 17.63
N GLY A 117 -16.12 17.01 18.77
CA GLY A 117 -16.70 16.90 20.11
C GLY A 117 -17.15 15.49 20.52
N SER A 118 -17.19 14.54 19.62
CA SER A 118 -17.51 13.12 19.86
C SER A 118 -16.90 12.24 18.83
N VAL A 119 -16.58 10.99 19.18
CA VAL A 119 -16.13 9.97 18.23
C VAL A 119 -17.27 9.62 17.28
N GLY A 120 -16.99 9.48 15.99
CA GLY A 120 -17.97 9.12 14.97
C GLY A 120 -17.27 8.70 13.69
N PRO A 121 -16.81 7.44 13.60
CA PRO A 121 -15.93 6.97 12.56
C PRO A 121 -16.44 7.19 11.13
N SER A 122 -17.68 6.86 10.86
CA SER A 122 -18.30 7.08 9.53
C SER A 122 -18.33 8.56 9.16
N ARG A 123 -18.76 9.44 10.08
CA ARG A 123 -18.78 10.89 9.87
C ARG A 123 -17.38 11.44 9.62
N ASP A 124 -16.38 10.96 10.37
CA ASP A 124 -15.01 11.44 10.27
C ASP A 124 -14.36 10.99 8.95
N ALA A 125 -14.67 9.78 8.49
CA ALA A 125 -14.28 9.31 7.17
C ALA A 125 -14.90 10.14 6.04
N GLU A 126 -16.21 10.42 6.14
CA GLU A 126 -16.95 11.23 5.16
C GLU A 126 -16.37 12.63 4.99
N VAL A 127 -15.88 13.26 6.07
CA VAL A 127 -15.28 14.62 5.98
C VAL A 127 -14.11 14.62 4.98
N ILE A 128 -13.22 13.63 5.03
CA ILE A 128 -12.09 13.53 4.10
C ILE A 128 -12.58 13.14 2.70
N ASN A 129 -13.47 12.16 2.60
CA ASN A 129 -14.00 11.69 1.31
C ASN A 129 -14.70 12.81 0.53
N ILE A 130 -15.48 13.66 1.22
CA ILE A 130 -16.14 14.83 0.61
C ILE A 130 -15.11 15.82 0.08
N GLU A 131 -14.07 16.16 0.84
CA GLU A 131 -13.05 17.11 0.39
C GLU A 131 -12.28 16.60 -0.84
N LEU A 132 -11.96 15.31 -0.87
CA LEU A 132 -11.35 14.68 -2.04
C LEU A 132 -12.28 14.69 -3.25
N GLY A 133 -13.55 14.36 -3.03
CA GLY A 133 -14.60 14.38 -4.06
C GLY A 133 -14.81 15.77 -4.67
N LEU A 134 -14.90 16.81 -3.85
CA LEU A 134 -15.03 18.19 -4.29
C LEU A 134 -13.82 18.66 -5.13
N ALA A 135 -12.61 18.27 -4.73
CA ALA A 135 -11.40 18.56 -5.49
C ALA A 135 -11.42 17.87 -6.87
N ASP A 136 -11.87 16.65 -6.94
CA ASP A 136 -12.00 15.90 -8.20
C ASP A 136 -13.12 16.47 -9.07
N LEU A 137 -14.28 16.83 -8.51
CA LEU A 137 -15.37 17.48 -9.25
C LEU A 137 -14.90 18.74 -9.94
N ALA A 138 -14.20 19.64 -9.23
CA ALA A 138 -13.67 20.87 -9.81
C ALA A 138 -12.68 20.61 -10.95
N GLN A 139 -11.89 19.53 -10.84
CA GLN A 139 -10.94 19.13 -11.88
C GLN A 139 -11.66 18.55 -13.11
N ILE A 140 -12.65 17.69 -12.90
CA ILE A 140 -13.47 17.06 -13.94
C ILE A 140 -14.24 18.12 -14.72
N GLU A 141 -14.92 19.05 -14.06
CA GLU A 141 -15.63 20.14 -14.71
C GLU A 141 -14.72 20.93 -15.66
N LYS A 142 -13.54 21.32 -15.17
CA LYS A 142 -12.54 22.03 -15.98
C LYS A 142 -12.03 21.20 -17.15
N ARG A 143 -11.88 19.88 -16.99
CA ARG A 143 -11.48 18.99 -18.09
C ARG A 143 -12.58 18.84 -19.12
N ARG A 144 -13.83 18.60 -18.71
CA ARG A 144 -14.99 18.47 -19.58
C ARG A 144 -15.24 19.75 -20.40
N GLU A 145 -15.07 20.93 -19.83
CA GLU A 145 -15.15 22.18 -20.59
C GLU A 145 -14.14 22.25 -21.75
N ARG A 146 -12.91 21.78 -21.53
CA ARG A 146 -11.89 21.72 -22.58
C ARG A 146 -12.24 20.70 -23.66
N LEU A 147 -12.80 19.54 -23.26
CA LEU A 147 -13.20 18.47 -24.18
C LEU A 147 -14.36 18.89 -25.09
N LYS A 148 -15.28 19.77 -24.68
CA LYS A 148 -16.41 20.28 -25.52
C LYS A 148 -15.99 20.75 -26.90
N LYS A 149 -14.80 21.35 -27.04
CA LYS A 149 -14.27 21.79 -28.33
C LYS A 149 -13.69 20.64 -29.15
N GLN A 150 -13.07 19.66 -28.49
CA GLN A 150 -12.37 18.53 -29.10
C GLN A 150 -13.33 17.43 -29.54
N MET A 151 -14.44 17.21 -28.82
CA MET A 151 -15.46 16.17 -29.12
C MET A 151 -16.07 16.29 -30.53
N ARG A 152 -15.97 17.48 -31.17
CA ARG A 152 -16.48 17.65 -32.52
C ARG A 152 -15.67 16.92 -33.57
N THR A 153 -14.40 16.64 -33.28
CA THR A 153 -13.43 16.08 -34.24
C THR A 153 -12.68 14.87 -33.74
N SER A 154 -12.76 14.55 -32.46
CA SER A 154 -12.03 13.44 -31.82
C SER A 154 -13.00 12.48 -31.15
N LYS A 155 -12.93 11.20 -31.52
CA LYS A 155 -13.68 10.11 -30.90
C LYS A 155 -13.17 9.83 -29.50
N ASP A 156 -11.85 9.91 -29.28
CA ASP A 156 -11.24 9.71 -27.96
C ASP A 156 -11.74 10.75 -26.96
N ALA A 157 -11.90 12.02 -27.38
CA ALA A 157 -12.47 13.07 -26.54
C ALA A 157 -13.93 12.78 -26.14
N GLN A 158 -14.70 12.11 -27.01
CA GLN A 158 -16.07 11.69 -26.69
C GLN A 158 -16.08 10.55 -25.67
N VAL A 159 -15.17 9.58 -25.81
CA VAL A 159 -15.02 8.45 -24.85
C VAL A 159 -14.57 8.98 -23.50
N GLU A 160 -13.58 9.87 -23.48
CA GLU A 160 -13.10 10.48 -22.23
C GLU A 160 -14.21 11.27 -21.53
N ASP A 161 -14.98 12.11 -22.24
CA ASP A 161 -16.08 12.89 -21.65
C ASP A 161 -17.18 11.99 -21.08
N ALA A 162 -17.55 10.93 -21.77
CA ALA A 162 -18.54 9.96 -21.30
C ALA A 162 -18.09 9.23 -20.02
N ALA A 163 -16.81 8.88 -19.92
CA ALA A 163 -16.23 8.30 -18.71
C ALA A 163 -16.24 9.31 -17.54
N LEU A 164 -15.84 10.57 -17.82
CA LEU A 164 -15.86 11.66 -16.84
C LEU A 164 -17.27 11.99 -16.36
N GLU A 165 -18.27 11.91 -17.23
CA GLU A 165 -19.68 12.11 -16.85
C GLU A 165 -20.16 11.07 -15.83
N ARG A 166 -19.82 9.78 -16.03
CA ARG A 166 -20.14 8.70 -15.07
C ARG A 166 -19.43 8.92 -13.74
N ILE A 167 -18.16 9.31 -13.77
CA ILE A 167 -17.40 9.61 -12.54
C ILE A 167 -18.02 10.80 -11.82
N GLN A 168 -18.35 11.87 -12.53
CA GLN A 168 -18.97 13.06 -11.96
C GLN A 168 -20.29 12.72 -11.26
N ALA A 169 -21.15 11.93 -11.90
CA ALA A 169 -22.44 11.52 -11.32
C ALA A 169 -22.28 10.72 -10.01
N VAL A 170 -21.25 9.87 -9.90
CA VAL A 170 -20.93 9.13 -8.68
C VAL A 170 -20.41 10.05 -7.58
N LEU A 171 -19.51 10.98 -7.92
CA LEU A 171 -18.96 11.95 -6.96
C LEU A 171 -20.02 12.90 -6.41
N GLU A 172 -20.98 13.35 -7.23
CA GLU A 172 -22.11 14.19 -6.81
C GLU A 172 -23.06 13.48 -5.83
N GLN A 173 -23.04 12.15 -5.82
CA GLN A 173 -23.78 11.31 -4.86
C GLN A 173 -22.95 10.93 -3.62
N GLY A 174 -21.74 11.48 -3.48
CA GLY A 174 -20.84 11.19 -2.37
C GLY A 174 -20.05 9.89 -2.53
N GLY A 175 -20.07 9.25 -3.71
CA GLY A 175 -19.26 8.08 -4.02
C GLY A 175 -17.82 8.47 -4.41
N ALA A 176 -17.03 7.50 -4.85
CA ALA A 176 -15.63 7.67 -5.23
C ALA A 176 -15.39 7.26 -6.68
N ALA A 177 -14.44 7.92 -7.38
CA ALA A 177 -14.11 7.60 -8.77
C ALA A 177 -13.66 6.13 -8.95
N ARG A 178 -13.02 5.52 -7.93
CA ARG A 178 -12.60 4.11 -7.93
C ARG A 178 -13.75 3.10 -8.01
N SER A 179 -14.98 3.50 -7.65
CA SER A 179 -16.16 2.64 -7.73
C SER A 179 -16.82 2.59 -9.12
N VAL A 180 -16.34 3.42 -10.05
CA VAL A 180 -16.88 3.47 -11.41
C VAL A 180 -16.19 2.42 -12.26
N ASP A 181 -16.99 1.53 -12.86
CA ASP A 181 -16.46 0.53 -13.80
C ASP A 181 -16.03 1.23 -15.11
N LEU A 182 -14.73 1.19 -15.38
CA LEU A 182 -14.10 1.77 -16.57
C LEU A 182 -13.42 0.66 -17.37
N SER A 183 -13.54 0.73 -18.69
CA SER A 183 -12.69 -0.11 -19.55
C SER A 183 -11.22 0.28 -19.43
N ASP A 184 -10.30 -0.61 -19.84
CA ASP A 184 -8.85 -0.34 -19.82
C ASP A 184 -8.50 0.93 -20.62
N GLU A 185 -9.19 1.16 -21.74
CA GLU A 185 -9.03 2.34 -22.57
C GLU A 185 -9.45 3.61 -21.83
N GLU A 186 -10.63 3.61 -21.21
CA GLU A 186 -11.14 4.73 -20.40
C GLU A 186 -10.24 5.00 -19.19
N ALA A 187 -9.83 3.96 -18.48
CA ALA A 187 -8.93 4.08 -17.34
C ALA A 187 -7.59 4.70 -17.73
N ALA A 188 -7.04 4.32 -18.89
CA ALA A 188 -5.80 4.90 -19.42
C ALA A 188 -5.96 6.39 -19.76
N MET A 189 -7.13 6.81 -20.28
CA MET A 189 -7.44 8.21 -20.60
C MET A 189 -7.63 9.06 -19.34
N ILE A 190 -8.23 8.51 -18.29
CA ILE A 190 -8.52 9.22 -17.02
C ILE A 190 -7.28 9.31 -16.12
N LYS A 191 -6.40 8.30 -16.16
CA LYS A 191 -5.20 8.21 -15.31
C LYS A 191 -4.36 9.50 -15.24
N PRO A 192 -4.09 10.23 -16.37
CA PRO A 192 -3.32 11.48 -16.33
C PRO A 192 -3.95 12.60 -15.51
N LEU A 193 -5.24 12.53 -15.20
CA LEU A 193 -5.91 13.51 -14.36
C LEU A 193 -5.51 13.39 -12.91
N GLY A 194 -5.05 12.20 -12.47
CA GLY A 194 -4.63 11.97 -11.10
C GLY A 194 -5.75 12.25 -10.09
N LEU A 195 -6.97 11.76 -10.38
CA LEU A 195 -8.11 11.91 -9.49
C LEU A 195 -7.80 11.30 -8.11
N LEU A 196 -8.10 12.05 -7.06
CA LEU A 196 -7.79 11.67 -5.68
C LEU A 196 -8.65 10.50 -5.21
N THR A 197 -9.93 10.53 -5.56
CA THR A 197 -10.90 9.47 -5.22
C THR A 197 -10.76 8.22 -6.10
N ALA A 198 -9.94 8.26 -7.16
CA ALA A 198 -9.58 7.08 -7.95
C ALA A 198 -8.46 6.25 -7.30
N LYS A 199 -7.74 6.82 -6.32
CA LYS A 199 -6.68 6.11 -5.62
C LYS A 199 -7.25 4.99 -4.75
N PRO A 200 -6.57 3.82 -4.68
CA PRO A 200 -6.91 2.78 -3.74
C PRO A 200 -6.77 3.29 -2.30
N ILE A 201 -7.64 2.84 -1.39
CA ILE A 201 -7.71 3.28 0.00
C ILE A 201 -7.79 2.09 0.95
N ILE A 202 -7.11 2.20 2.08
CA ILE A 202 -7.29 1.35 3.27
C ILE A 202 -7.77 2.23 4.41
N TYR A 203 -8.80 1.78 5.12
CA TYR A 203 -9.22 2.36 6.38
C TYR A 203 -8.49 1.69 7.54
N ALA A 204 -7.61 2.43 8.21
CA ALA A 204 -6.90 1.98 9.41
C ALA A 204 -7.73 2.37 10.64
N THR A 205 -8.46 1.40 11.21
CA THR A 205 -9.26 1.60 12.43
C THR A 205 -8.34 1.60 13.64
N ASN A 206 -8.07 2.79 14.19
CA ASN A 206 -7.23 2.96 15.36
C ASN A 206 -8.06 2.78 16.63
N VAL A 207 -7.81 1.69 17.35
CA VAL A 207 -8.52 1.26 18.55
C VAL A 207 -7.66 1.40 19.80
N SER A 208 -8.31 1.27 20.99
CA SER A 208 -7.61 1.04 22.26
C SER A 208 -6.91 -0.32 22.29
N GLU A 209 -6.03 -0.54 23.24
CA GLU A 209 -5.37 -1.81 23.48
C GLU A 209 -6.39 -2.95 23.68
N GLU A 210 -7.42 -2.71 24.49
CA GLU A 210 -8.45 -3.70 24.86
C GLU A 210 -9.25 -4.19 23.62
N ASP A 211 -9.43 -3.33 22.62
CA ASP A 211 -10.20 -3.61 21.41
C ASP A 211 -9.34 -4.17 20.26
N LEU A 212 -8.03 -4.36 20.47
CA LEU A 212 -7.12 -4.72 19.39
C LEU A 212 -7.43 -6.12 18.82
N ALA A 213 -7.76 -7.10 19.67
CA ALA A 213 -8.05 -8.46 19.23
C ALA A 213 -9.40 -8.60 18.52
N GLU A 214 -10.47 -8.08 19.12
CA GLU A 214 -11.84 -8.34 18.65
C GLU A 214 -12.44 -7.14 17.90
N GLY A 215 -11.98 -5.93 18.17
CA GLY A 215 -12.58 -4.69 17.69
C GLY A 215 -13.76 -4.24 18.55
N ASN A 216 -14.48 -3.24 18.06
CA ASN A 216 -15.63 -2.68 18.74
C ASN A 216 -16.69 -2.18 17.72
N GLY A 217 -17.79 -1.64 18.21
CA GLY A 217 -18.87 -1.12 17.34
C GLY A 217 -18.44 -0.02 16.38
N TYR A 218 -17.42 0.77 16.73
CA TYR A 218 -16.84 1.79 15.84
C TYR A 218 -16.10 1.15 14.65
N CYS A 219 -15.43 0.02 14.86
CA CYS A 219 -14.80 -0.73 13.78
C CYS A 219 -15.85 -1.27 12.79
N GLU A 220 -16.98 -1.75 13.30
CA GLU A 220 -18.07 -2.26 12.48
C GLU A 220 -18.64 -1.18 11.54
N GLU A 221 -18.83 0.05 12.03
CA GLU A 221 -19.24 1.19 11.20
C GLU A 221 -18.26 1.44 10.03
N VAL A 222 -16.95 1.36 10.29
CA VAL A 222 -15.93 1.55 9.25
C VAL A 222 -15.90 0.39 8.27
N ILE A 223 -16.08 -0.84 8.73
CA ILE A 223 -16.18 -2.04 7.87
C ILE A 223 -17.37 -1.92 6.92
N GLU A 224 -18.52 -1.47 7.41
CA GLU A 224 -19.70 -1.24 6.57
C GLU A 224 -19.47 -0.14 5.51
N LEU A 225 -18.78 0.94 5.89
CA LEU A 225 -18.39 2.01 4.97
C LEU A 225 -17.43 1.47 3.89
N ALA A 226 -16.38 0.78 4.32
CA ALA A 226 -15.37 0.21 3.43
C ALA A 226 -15.97 -0.77 2.42
N ALA A 227 -16.93 -1.60 2.85
CA ALA A 227 -17.63 -2.55 1.98
C ALA A 227 -18.39 -1.85 0.83
N LYS A 228 -18.99 -0.67 1.09
CA LYS A 228 -19.69 0.13 0.06
C LYS A 228 -18.74 0.71 -0.99
N GLU A 229 -17.49 0.91 -0.61
CA GLU A 229 -16.45 1.52 -1.47
C GLU A 229 -15.47 0.50 -2.06
N ALA A 230 -15.70 -0.81 -1.83
CA ALA A 230 -14.75 -1.89 -2.16
C ALA A 230 -13.34 -1.65 -1.59
N ALA A 231 -13.27 -1.03 -0.41
CA ALA A 231 -12.03 -0.74 0.30
C ALA A 231 -11.74 -1.83 1.36
N GLU A 232 -10.47 -1.96 1.73
CA GLU A 232 -10.00 -2.85 2.80
C GLU A 232 -9.92 -2.10 4.13
N THR A 233 -10.12 -2.82 5.25
CA THR A 233 -9.93 -2.29 6.61
C THR A 233 -8.81 -3.02 7.30
N VAL A 234 -8.00 -2.30 8.07
CA VAL A 234 -6.97 -2.87 8.94
C VAL A 234 -7.13 -2.29 10.33
N ARG A 235 -7.20 -3.16 11.34
CA ARG A 235 -7.24 -2.75 12.74
C ARG A 235 -5.84 -2.54 13.26
N ILE A 236 -5.63 -1.43 13.95
CA ILE A 236 -4.37 -1.04 14.57
C ILE A 236 -4.62 -0.43 15.94
N SER A 237 -3.63 -0.47 16.81
CA SER A 237 -3.54 0.42 17.96
C SER A 237 -2.23 1.19 17.88
N ALA A 238 -2.32 2.47 17.55
CA ALA A 238 -1.14 3.32 17.42
C ALA A 238 -0.35 3.43 18.73
N GLN A 239 -1.03 3.30 19.86
CA GLN A 239 -0.40 3.26 21.17
C GLN A 239 0.40 1.98 21.37
N VAL A 240 -0.21 0.81 21.14
CA VAL A 240 0.47 -0.49 21.23
C VAL A 240 1.68 -0.54 20.29
N GLU A 241 1.54 -0.04 19.06
CA GLU A 241 2.66 0.01 18.13
C GLU A 241 3.83 0.89 18.62
N ALA A 242 3.52 1.99 19.32
CA ALA A 242 4.56 2.82 19.92
C ALA A 242 5.26 2.12 21.10
N GLU A 243 4.53 1.37 21.90
CA GLU A 243 5.07 0.59 23.03
C GLU A 243 5.94 -0.57 22.54
N LEU A 244 5.51 -1.28 21.48
CA LEU A 244 6.26 -2.38 20.89
C LEU A 244 7.67 -2.00 20.41
N ILE A 245 7.90 -0.73 20.06
CA ILE A 245 9.23 -0.26 19.62
C ILE A 245 10.26 -0.32 20.75
N GLU A 246 9.82 -0.10 21.99
CA GLU A 246 10.68 -0.07 23.16
C GLU A 246 11.02 -1.48 23.69
N LEU A 247 10.29 -2.50 23.23
CA LEU A 247 10.45 -3.89 23.67
C LEU A 247 11.46 -4.66 22.81
N GLY A 248 12.14 -5.65 23.44
CA GLY A 248 12.94 -6.65 22.74
C GLY A 248 12.07 -7.60 21.90
N GLU A 249 12.69 -8.35 21.00
CA GLU A 249 11.96 -9.20 20.05
C GLU A 249 11.12 -10.29 20.74
N ASP A 250 11.69 -10.94 21.75
CA ASP A 250 10.99 -11.96 22.57
C ASP A 250 9.85 -11.31 23.37
N GLU A 251 10.08 -10.14 23.97
CA GLU A 251 9.08 -9.42 24.77
C GLU A 251 7.90 -8.94 23.91
N ARG A 252 8.15 -8.57 22.63
CA ARG A 252 7.08 -8.18 21.68
C ARG A 252 6.12 -9.34 21.43
N SER A 253 6.65 -10.54 21.22
CA SER A 253 5.83 -11.72 20.97
C SER A 253 4.93 -12.03 22.17
N ASP A 254 5.50 -12.04 23.38
CA ASP A 254 4.76 -12.30 24.62
C ASP A 254 3.69 -11.21 24.87
N TYR A 255 4.01 -9.96 24.57
CA TYR A 255 3.06 -8.85 24.73
C TYR A 255 1.88 -8.97 23.77
N LEU A 256 2.13 -9.24 22.48
CA LEU A 256 1.08 -9.43 21.46
C LEU A 256 0.21 -10.66 21.78
N GLU A 257 0.82 -11.78 22.22
CA GLU A 257 0.08 -12.96 22.65
C GLU A 257 -0.81 -12.65 23.86
N GLY A 258 -0.32 -11.84 24.79
CA GLY A 258 -1.10 -11.34 25.94
C GLY A 258 -2.31 -10.51 25.54
N LEU A 259 -2.24 -9.80 24.42
CA LEU A 259 -3.35 -9.04 23.83
C LEU A 259 -4.25 -9.89 22.93
N GLY A 260 -3.94 -11.17 22.73
CA GLY A 260 -4.72 -12.09 21.90
C GLY A 260 -4.51 -11.91 20.40
N VAL A 261 -3.41 -11.29 19.97
CA VAL A 261 -3.06 -11.10 18.56
C VAL A 261 -1.73 -11.78 18.24
N SER A 262 -1.59 -12.29 17.01
CA SER A 262 -0.38 -12.99 16.56
C SER A 262 0.67 -12.06 15.94
N GLU A 263 0.26 -10.88 15.48
CA GLU A 263 1.14 -9.90 14.85
C GLU A 263 0.68 -8.48 15.15
N GLY A 264 1.59 -7.52 15.05
CA GLY A 264 1.28 -6.10 15.21
C GLY A 264 0.42 -5.57 14.06
N GLY A 265 -0.46 -4.62 14.37
CA GLY A 265 -1.31 -3.97 13.37
C GLY A 265 -0.50 -3.23 12.30
N LEU A 266 0.71 -2.77 12.64
CA LEU A 266 1.62 -2.13 11.70
C LEU A 266 2.10 -3.10 10.61
N GLN A 267 2.43 -4.34 10.95
CA GLN A 267 2.81 -5.36 9.97
C GLN A 267 1.66 -5.65 9.03
N SER A 268 0.47 -5.88 9.57
CA SER A 268 -0.76 -6.08 8.80
C SER A 268 -1.04 -4.90 7.86
N LEU A 269 -0.85 -3.66 8.33
CA LEU A 269 -1.06 -2.45 7.53
C LEU A 269 -0.08 -2.34 6.35
N ILE A 270 1.20 -2.61 6.59
CA ILE A 270 2.24 -2.60 5.54
C ILE A 270 1.91 -3.65 4.47
N GLN A 271 1.60 -4.88 4.89
CA GLN A 271 1.26 -5.97 3.97
C GLN A 271 -0.03 -5.70 3.18
N ALA A 272 -1.07 -5.20 3.85
CA ALA A 272 -2.34 -4.85 3.20
C ALA A 272 -2.13 -3.73 2.16
N THR A 273 -1.36 -2.70 2.51
CA THR A 273 -1.04 -1.59 1.60
C THR A 273 -0.22 -2.09 0.39
N TYR A 274 0.71 -3.00 0.60
CA TYR A 274 1.51 -3.62 -0.45
C TYR A 274 0.61 -4.41 -1.44
N ARG A 275 -0.30 -5.23 -0.92
CA ARG A 275 -1.28 -5.97 -1.74
C ARG A 275 -2.23 -5.05 -2.47
N LEU A 276 -2.74 -4.00 -1.82
CA LEU A 276 -3.66 -3.02 -2.40
C LEU A 276 -3.07 -2.33 -3.64
N LEU A 277 -1.77 -2.06 -3.63
CA LEU A 277 -1.05 -1.47 -4.76
C LEU A 277 -0.81 -2.47 -5.92
N GLY A 278 -1.34 -3.70 -5.80
CA GLY A 278 -1.14 -4.76 -6.80
C GLY A 278 0.29 -5.27 -6.85
N LEU A 279 1.05 -5.04 -5.77
CA LEU A 279 2.43 -5.50 -5.64
C LEU A 279 2.48 -6.97 -5.23
N ARG A 280 3.51 -7.64 -5.71
CA ARG A 280 3.83 -9.04 -5.46
C ARG A 280 5.32 -9.17 -5.23
N THR A 281 5.71 -10.29 -4.63
CA THR A 281 7.10 -10.58 -4.29
C THR A 281 7.54 -11.86 -4.98
N TYR A 282 8.69 -11.81 -5.66
CA TYR A 282 9.48 -12.98 -6.01
C TYR A 282 10.82 -12.92 -5.30
N PHE A 283 11.52 -14.03 -5.21
CA PHE A 283 12.78 -14.14 -4.49
C PHE A 283 13.91 -14.56 -5.40
N THR A 284 15.12 -14.10 -5.05
CA THR A 284 16.38 -14.69 -5.48
C THR A 284 17.10 -15.18 -4.23
N THR A 285 17.69 -16.38 -4.25
CA THR A 285 18.35 -16.95 -3.09
C THR A 285 19.66 -17.62 -3.47
N GLY A 286 20.65 -17.49 -2.62
CA GLY A 286 21.99 -18.07 -2.75
C GLY A 286 22.85 -17.79 -1.54
N GLU A 287 24.08 -18.33 -1.50
CA GLU A 287 24.99 -18.20 -0.34
C GLU A 287 25.34 -16.75 0.03
N LYS A 288 25.38 -15.83 -0.95
CA LYS A 288 25.69 -14.43 -0.70
C LYS A 288 24.52 -13.68 -0.12
N GLU A 289 23.36 -13.78 -0.77
CA GLU A 289 22.16 -13.06 -0.36
C GLU A 289 20.90 -13.83 -0.71
N THR A 290 19.90 -13.70 0.12
CA THR A 290 18.49 -13.94 -0.20
C THR A 290 17.77 -12.61 -0.25
N ARG A 291 17.08 -12.36 -1.36
CA ARG A 291 16.46 -11.06 -1.60
C ARG A 291 15.05 -11.18 -2.12
N ALA A 292 14.17 -10.39 -1.55
CA ALA A 292 12.81 -10.18 -2.01
C ALA A 292 12.75 -9.03 -3.02
N TRP A 293 12.07 -9.24 -4.15
CA TRP A 293 11.92 -8.29 -5.23
C TRP A 293 10.46 -7.94 -5.45
N THR A 294 10.16 -6.65 -5.46
CA THR A 294 8.80 -6.15 -5.72
C THR A 294 8.51 -6.15 -7.21
N PHE A 295 7.39 -6.75 -7.61
CA PHE A 295 6.89 -6.65 -8.99
C PHE A 295 5.38 -6.37 -8.98
N LYS A 296 4.83 -5.92 -10.11
CA LYS A 296 3.38 -5.76 -10.27
C LYS A 296 2.76 -7.06 -10.75
N ALA A 297 1.62 -7.42 -10.18
CA ALA A 297 0.86 -8.58 -10.64
C ALA A 297 0.64 -8.52 -12.16
N GLY A 298 0.82 -9.65 -12.84
CA GLY A 298 0.71 -9.75 -14.29
C GLY A 298 2.01 -9.49 -15.08
N MET A 299 3.12 -9.12 -14.41
CA MET A 299 4.41 -9.00 -15.09
C MET A 299 4.93 -10.34 -15.58
N THR A 300 5.49 -10.34 -16.79
CA THR A 300 6.19 -11.50 -17.36
C THR A 300 7.62 -11.62 -16.82
N ALA A 301 8.23 -12.80 -16.99
CA ALA A 301 9.59 -13.07 -16.52
C ALA A 301 10.64 -12.05 -17.00
N PRO A 302 10.67 -11.58 -18.27
CA PRO A 302 11.56 -10.50 -18.68
C PRO A 302 11.32 -9.20 -17.92
N GLN A 303 10.06 -8.80 -17.73
CA GLN A 303 9.71 -7.59 -16.99
C GLN A 303 10.13 -7.67 -15.51
N ALA A 304 9.94 -8.83 -14.89
CA ALA A 304 10.41 -9.08 -13.52
C ALA A 304 11.95 -9.07 -13.44
N ALA A 305 12.66 -9.64 -14.43
CA ALA A 305 14.12 -9.53 -14.53
C ALA A 305 14.58 -8.07 -14.64
N GLY A 306 13.78 -7.22 -15.32
CA GLY A 306 14.00 -5.79 -15.45
C GLY A 306 13.95 -5.02 -14.13
N VAL A 307 13.25 -5.55 -13.12
CA VAL A 307 13.24 -5.00 -11.77
C VAL A 307 14.62 -5.08 -11.12
N ILE A 308 15.40 -6.12 -11.41
CA ILE A 308 16.79 -6.25 -10.95
C ILE A 308 17.69 -5.27 -11.70
N HIS A 309 17.67 -5.34 -13.03
CA HIS A 309 18.43 -4.46 -13.91
C HIS A 309 17.87 -4.48 -15.33
N THR A 310 17.90 -3.35 -16.03
CA THR A 310 17.39 -3.23 -17.40
C THR A 310 18.10 -4.15 -18.39
N ASP A 311 19.35 -4.50 -18.17
CA ASP A 311 20.09 -5.45 -19.01
C ASP A 311 19.55 -6.87 -18.87
N PHE A 312 19.02 -7.26 -17.71
CA PHE A 312 18.39 -8.56 -17.51
C PHE A 312 17.11 -8.69 -18.34
N GLU A 313 16.34 -7.62 -18.46
CA GLU A 313 15.16 -7.59 -19.34
C GLU A 313 15.55 -7.69 -20.82
N ARG A 314 16.51 -6.85 -21.24
CA ARG A 314 16.95 -6.80 -22.64
C ARG A 314 17.59 -8.10 -23.12
N GLY A 315 18.46 -8.65 -22.29
CA GLY A 315 19.20 -9.87 -22.57
C GLY A 315 18.52 -11.16 -22.14
N PHE A 316 17.24 -11.10 -21.68
CA PHE A 316 16.54 -12.26 -21.13
C PHE A 316 16.52 -13.45 -22.08
N ILE A 317 16.99 -14.59 -21.58
CA ILE A 317 16.98 -15.88 -22.29
C ILE A 317 15.87 -16.76 -21.72
N ARG A 318 15.93 -17.04 -20.41
CA ARG A 318 14.98 -17.86 -19.66
C ARG A 318 15.14 -17.61 -18.16
N ALA A 319 14.14 -18.05 -17.38
CA ALA A 319 14.24 -18.11 -15.93
C ALA A 319 14.15 -19.55 -15.44
N GLN A 320 14.94 -19.91 -14.44
CA GLN A 320 14.69 -21.11 -13.64
C GLN A 320 13.81 -20.70 -12.47
N THR A 321 12.68 -21.40 -12.29
CA THR A 321 11.64 -20.98 -11.36
C THR A 321 11.13 -22.15 -10.54
N ILE A 322 10.92 -21.92 -9.24
CA ILE A 322 10.30 -22.87 -8.32
C ILE A 322 9.49 -22.08 -7.29
N GLY A 323 8.32 -22.56 -6.88
CA GLY A 323 7.60 -21.95 -5.76
C GLY A 323 8.37 -22.14 -4.46
N TRP A 324 8.35 -21.12 -3.59
CA TRP A 324 9.10 -21.12 -2.33
C TRP A 324 8.79 -22.32 -1.43
N GLU A 325 7.51 -22.73 -1.32
CA GLU A 325 7.10 -23.91 -0.54
C GLU A 325 7.77 -25.20 -1.04
N LYS A 326 7.79 -25.39 -2.36
CA LYS A 326 8.45 -26.56 -2.96
C LYS A 326 9.96 -26.54 -2.79
N LEU A 327 10.54 -25.35 -2.75
CA LEU A 327 11.97 -25.21 -2.49
C LEU A 327 12.31 -25.57 -1.04
N LEU A 328 11.49 -25.13 -0.07
CA LEU A 328 11.63 -25.56 1.32
C LEU A 328 11.47 -27.08 1.49
N GLU A 329 10.46 -27.68 0.83
CA GLU A 329 10.26 -29.14 0.83
C GLU A 329 11.44 -29.90 0.20
N ALA A 330 12.07 -29.32 -0.82
CA ALA A 330 13.24 -29.92 -1.45
C ALA A 330 14.48 -29.92 -0.55
N GLY A 331 14.61 -28.92 0.34
CA GLY A 331 15.73 -28.74 1.22
C GLY A 331 16.95 -28.02 0.59
N SER A 332 17.01 -27.88 -0.72
CA SER A 332 18.01 -27.09 -1.45
C SER A 332 17.65 -26.95 -2.93
N LEU A 333 18.25 -25.95 -3.61
CA LEU A 333 18.13 -25.79 -5.07
C LEU A 333 18.68 -27.02 -5.82
N SER A 334 19.73 -27.67 -5.32
CA SER A 334 20.30 -28.88 -5.90
C SER A 334 19.32 -30.02 -5.87
N GLU A 335 18.70 -30.28 -4.72
CA GLU A 335 17.70 -31.33 -4.57
C GLU A 335 16.42 -31.03 -5.37
N ALA A 336 16.00 -29.76 -5.43
CA ALA A 336 14.89 -29.35 -6.29
C ALA A 336 15.17 -29.66 -7.78
N ARG A 337 16.40 -29.43 -8.23
CA ARG A 337 16.85 -29.77 -9.58
C ARG A 337 16.86 -31.29 -9.80
N ASN A 338 17.39 -32.08 -8.87
CA ASN A 338 17.42 -33.53 -8.95
C ASN A 338 16.02 -34.14 -9.00
N LYS A 339 15.06 -33.56 -8.28
CA LYS A 339 13.65 -33.94 -8.29
C LYS A 339 12.88 -33.47 -9.53
N GLY A 340 13.50 -32.65 -10.38
CA GLY A 340 12.85 -32.08 -11.58
C GLY A 340 11.78 -31.03 -11.25
N TRP A 341 11.86 -30.39 -10.10
CA TRP A 341 10.90 -29.37 -9.65
C TRP A 341 11.24 -27.95 -10.13
N LEU A 342 12.50 -27.73 -10.54
CA LEU A 342 12.91 -26.49 -11.18
C LEU A 342 12.37 -26.45 -12.60
N ARG A 343 11.51 -25.50 -12.89
CA ARG A 343 10.93 -25.24 -14.19
C ARG A 343 11.81 -24.27 -14.96
N SER A 344 11.89 -24.46 -16.28
CA SER A 344 12.55 -23.51 -17.18
C SER A 344 11.49 -22.71 -17.91
N GLU A 345 11.36 -21.45 -17.58
CA GLU A 345 10.30 -20.57 -18.06
C GLU A 345 10.81 -19.57 -19.11
N GLY A 346 10.01 -19.36 -20.15
CA GLY A 346 10.30 -18.45 -21.24
C GLY A 346 9.76 -17.03 -21.03
N LYS A 347 9.75 -16.24 -22.11
CA LYS A 347 9.39 -14.81 -22.09
C LYS A 347 7.92 -14.56 -21.73
N GLU A 348 7.03 -15.50 -22.02
CA GLU A 348 5.59 -15.37 -21.80
C GLU A 348 5.15 -15.80 -20.38
N TYR A 349 6.08 -16.31 -19.58
CA TYR A 349 5.76 -16.73 -18.22
C TYR A 349 5.36 -15.53 -17.37
N VAL A 350 4.15 -15.58 -16.84
CA VAL A 350 3.66 -14.60 -15.86
C VAL A 350 4.14 -15.02 -14.47
N VAL A 351 4.93 -14.17 -13.84
CA VAL A 351 5.54 -14.44 -12.53
C VAL A 351 4.46 -14.56 -11.46
N ALA A 352 4.56 -15.60 -10.65
CA ALA A 352 3.65 -15.84 -9.53
C ALA A 352 4.21 -15.28 -8.22
N GLU A 353 3.29 -14.97 -7.29
CA GLU A 353 3.64 -14.61 -5.91
C GLU A 353 4.41 -15.75 -5.25
N GLY A 354 5.58 -15.43 -4.67
CA GLY A 354 6.41 -16.41 -3.98
C GLY A 354 7.29 -17.29 -4.89
N ASP A 355 7.39 -16.98 -6.19
CA ASP A 355 8.36 -17.64 -7.05
C ASP A 355 9.79 -17.35 -6.57
N VAL A 356 10.61 -18.38 -6.53
CA VAL A 356 12.09 -18.25 -6.38
C VAL A 356 12.69 -18.41 -7.76
N MET A 357 13.41 -17.38 -8.24
CA MET A 357 13.80 -17.26 -9.64
C MET A 357 15.31 -17.04 -9.79
N GLU A 358 15.88 -17.69 -10.80
CA GLU A 358 17.22 -17.42 -11.31
C GLU A 358 17.12 -17.04 -12.78
N PHE A 359 17.57 -15.82 -13.13
CA PHE A 359 17.49 -15.31 -14.51
C PHE A 359 18.77 -15.61 -15.29
N LEU A 360 18.61 -16.21 -16.47
CA LEU A 360 19.68 -16.35 -17.44
C LEU A 360 19.50 -15.29 -18.53
N PHE A 361 20.52 -14.51 -18.72
CA PHE A 361 20.54 -13.41 -19.68
C PHE A 361 21.92 -13.32 -20.39
N ASN A 362 21.92 -12.66 -21.54
CA ASN A 362 23.13 -12.36 -22.29
C ASN A 362 23.03 -10.92 -22.83
N VAL A 363 24.02 -10.10 -22.55
CA VAL A 363 24.10 -8.67 -22.95
C VAL A 363 25.24 -8.49 -23.93
#